data_59fe7bf085d35d8145c337e4b4f08492
#
_entry.id   59fe7bf085d35d8145c337e4b4f08492
#
_cell.length_a   1.000
_cell.length_b   1.000
_cell.length_c   1.000
_cell.angle_alpha   90.00
_cell.angle_beta   90.00
_cell.angle_gamma   90.00
#
_symmetry.space_group_name_H-M   'P 1'
#
loop_
_entity.id
_entity.type
_entity.pdbx_description
1 polymer ?
#
loop_
_entity_poly.entity_id
_entity_poly.type
_entity_poly.pdbx_seq_one_letter_code
_entity_poly.pdbx_strand_id
1 'polypeptide(L)'
;GPDVSREGVQRDILPIVEGTSVNTRYGMVRTDHILFIAAGAFHVSKPSDMIPELQGRFPIRVELKSLTTEDFIRILTEPKNALTKQYVALLATEGVKLKITDDAVAEIAKTAMQVNEQTENIGARRLHTIMEKILDTVSFDAPDLKKKSVKVDAAYVNKQLADIVKDQDLSRYIL
;
A
#
# COMPACT_ATOMS: atom_id res chain seq x y z
N GLY A 1 3.46 21.14 -25.20
CA GLY A 1 4.91 21.20 -25.03
C GLY A 1 5.36 20.47 -23.79
N PRO A 2 6.67 20.14 -23.64
CA PRO A 2 7.15 19.54 -22.40
C PRO A 2 6.78 20.44 -21.23
N ASP A 3 6.27 19.84 -20.18
CA ASP A 3 5.80 20.57 -19.00
C ASP A 3 7.02 21.13 -18.25
N VAL A 4 7.29 22.42 -18.44
CA VAL A 4 8.43 23.15 -17.85
C VAL A 4 8.45 22.99 -16.33
N SER A 5 7.29 22.84 -15.68
CA SER A 5 7.19 22.62 -14.25
C SER A 5 7.78 21.26 -13.82
N ARG A 6 7.59 20.20 -14.62
CA ARG A 6 8.14 18.86 -14.33
C ARG A 6 9.65 18.81 -14.48
N GLU A 7 10.20 19.48 -15.49
CA GLU A 7 11.65 19.63 -15.63
C GLU A 7 12.25 20.46 -14.50
N GLY A 8 11.55 21.51 -14.04
CA GLY A 8 11.96 22.34 -12.92
C GLY A 8 12.22 21.52 -11.66
N VAL A 9 11.26 20.68 -11.26
CA VAL A 9 11.41 19.78 -10.08
C VAL A 9 12.61 18.83 -10.23
N GLN A 10 12.82 18.27 -11.43
CA GLN A 10 13.96 17.39 -11.67
C GLN A 10 15.30 18.15 -11.53
N ARG A 11 15.38 19.38 -12.02
CA ARG A 11 16.56 20.25 -11.89
C ARG A 11 16.81 20.69 -10.45
N ASP A 12 15.76 20.90 -9.66
CA ASP A 12 15.89 21.28 -8.24
C ASP A 12 16.42 20.13 -7.37
N ILE A 13 16.09 18.88 -7.72
CA ILE A 13 16.57 17.69 -7.02
C ILE A 13 18.03 17.35 -7.40
N LEU A 14 18.45 17.68 -8.60
CA LEU A 14 19.72 17.29 -9.17
C LEU A 14 20.95 17.63 -8.27
N PRO A 15 21.09 18.86 -7.73
CA PRO A 15 22.22 19.18 -6.84
C PRO A 15 22.30 18.28 -5.59
N ILE A 16 21.12 17.89 -5.05
CA ILE A 16 21.06 17.03 -3.87
C ILE A 16 21.57 15.64 -4.20
N VAL A 17 21.18 15.09 -5.35
CA VAL A 17 21.62 13.76 -5.81
C VAL A 17 23.08 13.76 -6.27
N GLU A 18 23.55 14.87 -6.81
CA GLU A 18 24.96 15.03 -7.25
C GLU A 18 25.95 15.21 -6.12
N GLY A 19 25.48 15.69 -4.98
CA GLY A 19 26.31 15.95 -3.82
C GLY A 19 26.46 17.45 -3.54
N THR A 20 25.81 17.91 -2.49
CA THR A 20 25.88 19.30 -2.04
C THR A 20 25.84 19.38 -0.52
N SER A 21 26.10 20.56 0.01
CA SER A 21 25.93 20.86 1.43
C SER A 21 24.55 21.46 1.67
N VAL A 22 23.73 20.78 2.47
CA VAL A 22 22.38 21.23 2.82
C VAL A 22 22.36 21.68 4.28
N ASN A 23 21.87 22.90 4.51
CA ASN A 23 21.66 23.38 5.87
C ASN A 23 20.35 22.83 6.43
N THR A 24 20.42 22.07 7.51
CA THR A 24 19.26 21.50 8.20
C THR A 24 19.15 22.05 9.62
N ARG A 25 18.02 21.81 10.27
CA ARG A 25 17.83 22.16 11.68
C ARG A 25 18.83 21.48 12.64
N TYR A 26 19.52 20.44 12.15
CA TYR A 26 20.54 19.70 12.91
C TYR A 26 21.98 20.05 12.48
N GLY A 27 22.16 21.06 11.62
CA GLY A 27 23.44 21.48 11.07
C GLY A 27 23.61 21.18 9.60
N MET A 28 24.82 21.41 9.11
CA MET A 28 25.18 21.16 7.70
C MET A 28 25.31 19.66 7.43
N VAL A 29 24.63 19.18 6.40
CA VAL A 29 24.70 17.79 5.93
C VAL A 29 25.21 17.77 4.50
N ARG A 30 26.23 16.94 4.23
CA ARG A 30 26.73 16.67 2.88
C ARG A 30 26.00 15.46 2.31
N THR A 31 25.53 15.57 1.07
CA THR A 31 24.72 14.54 0.42
C THR A 31 25.53 13.56 -0.43
N ASP A 32 26.84 13.76 -0.56
CA ASP A 32 27.75 12.95 -1.40
C ASP A 32 27.78 11.45 -1.00
N HIS A 33 27.51 11.16 0.26
CA HIS A 33 27.57 9.80 0.83
C HIS A 33 26.18 9.19 1.08
N ILE A 34 25.12 9.81 0.57
CA ILE A 34 23.74 9.33 0.73
C ILE A 34 23.38 8.44 -0.46
N LEU A 35 22.87 7.25 -0.17
CA LEU A 35 22.22 6.42 -1.19
C LEU A 35 20.82 6.95 -1.47
N PHE A 36 20.57 7.33 -2.74
CA PHE A 36 19.26 7.78 -3.18
C PHE A 36 18.52 6.64 -3.88
N ILE A 37 17.30 6.39 -3.45
CA ILE A 37 16.40 5.43 -4.06
C ILE A 37 15.13 6.20 -4.47
N ALA A 38 14.84 6.21 -5.76
CA ALA A 38 13.65 6.84 -6.31
C ALA A 38 12.63 5.77 -6.72
N ALA A 39 11.36 6.01 -6.45
CA ALA A 39 10.27 5.20 -6.92
C ALA A 39 9.26 6.09 -7.68
N GLY A 40 8.70 5.56 -8.75
CA GLY A 40 7.72 6.27 -9.57
C GLY A 40 6.85 5.32 -10.36
N ALA A 41 5.66 5.79 -10.75
CA ALA A 41 4.77 5.09 -11.66
C ALA A 41 4.90 5.72 -13.06
N PHE A 42 5.25 4.91 -14.04
CA PHE A 42 5.46 5.35 -15.43
C PHE A 42 4.33 4.85 -16.34
N HIS A 43 3.07 5.23 -16.01
CA HIS A 43 1.89 4.83 -16.79
C HIS A 43 1.78 5.58 -18.13
N VAL A 44 2.14 6.87 -18.15
CA VAL A 44 2.04 7.76 -19.32
C VAL A 44 3.39 8.29 -19.79
N SER A 45 4.46 8.03 -19.06
CA SER A 45 5.83 8.46 -19.37
C SER A 45 6.78 7.28 -19.15
N LYS A 46 8.02 7.44 -19.61
CA LYS A 46 9.08 6.44 -19.43
C LYS A 46 10.23 7.02 -18.62
N PRO A 47 11.05 6.20 -17.95
CA PRO A 47 12.27 6.70 -17.31
C PRO A 47 13.20 7.46 -18.26
N SER A 48 13.14 7.14 -19.58
CA SER A 48 13.88 7.85 -20.63
C SER A 48 13.39 9.28 -20.91
N ASP A 49 12.22 9.66 -20.39
CA ASP A 49 11.67 11.01 -20.55
C ASP A 49 12.14 11.97 -19.44
N MET A 50 12.88 11.46 -18.45
CA MET A 50 13.55 12.29 -17.46
C MET A 50 14.73 13.02 -18.10
N ILE A 51 15.14 14.16 -17.49
CA ILE A 51 16.33 14.88 -17.96
C ILE A 51 17.56 13.96 -17.95
N PRO A 52 18.45 14.06 -18.97
CA PRO A 52 19.61 13.16 -19.09
C PRO A 52 20.52 13.12 -17.86
N GLU A 53 20.71 14.25 -17.20
CA GLU A 53 21.53 14.38 -16.01
C GLU A 53 20.97 13.52 -14.87
N LEU A 54 19.67 13.53 -14.66
CA LEU A 54 19.01 12.73 -13.61
C LEU A 54 19.05 11.24 -13.96
N GLN A 55 18.89 10.89 -15.24
CA GLN A 55 19.03 9.50 -15.71
C GLN A 55 20.43 8.95 -15.40
N GLY A 56 21.47 9.76 -15.55
CA GLY A 56 22.84 9.40 -15.22
C GLY A 56 23.08 9.17 -13.72
N ARG A 57 22.28 9.82 -12.85
CA ARG A 57 22.38 9.67 -11.40
C ARG A 57 21.54 8.51 -10.84
N PHE A 58 20.59 7.98 -11.62
CA PHE A 58 19.82 6.77 -11.34
C PHE A 58 20.07 5.70 -12.41
N PRO A 59 21.30 5.18 -12.53
CA PRO A 59 21.66 4.25 -13.61
C PRO A 59 21.08 2.85 -13.41
N ILE A 60 20.80 2.46 -12.16
CA ILE A 60 20.21 1.17 -11.84
C ILE A 60 18.69 1.31 -11.85
N ARG A 61 18.06 0.55 -12.73
CA ARG A 61 16.60 0.52 -12.89
C ARG A 61 16.06 -0.84 -12.53
N VAL A 62 15.03 -0.86 -11.69
CA VAL A 62 14.35 -2.08 -11.26
C VAL A 62 12.87 -1.91 -11.54
N GLU A 63 12.29 -2.84 -12.30
CA GLU A 63 10.85 -2.91 -12.51
C GLU A 63 10.24 -3.85 -11.48
N LEU A 64 9.26 -3.34 -10.72
CA LEU A 64 8.55 -4.13 -9.74
C LEU A 64 7.46 -4.95 -10.45
N LYS A 65 7.41 -6.24 -10.14
CA LYS A 65 6.34 -7.14 -10.63
C LYS A 65 5.06 -6.89 -9.84
N SER A 66 3.92 -7.16 -10.48
CA SER A 66 2.63 -7.22 -9.78
C SER A 66 2.66 -8.29 -8.71
N LEU A 67 1.98 -8.03 -7.59
CA LEU A 67 1.86 -8.98 -6.48
C LEU A 67 0.93 -10.14 -6.87
N THR A 68 1.33 -11.35 -6.51
CA THR A 68 0.50 -12.55 -6.64
C THR A 68 -0.38 -12.74 -5.40
N THR A 69 -1.33 -13.68 -5.47
CA THR A 69 -2.14 -14.05 -4.29
C THR A 69 -1.27 -14.53 -3.13
N GLU A 70 -0.23 -15.31 -3.42
CA GLU A 70 0.73 -15.80 -2.42
C GLU A 70 1.50 -14.65 -1.77
N ASP A 71 1.89 -13.63 -2.54
CA ASP A 71 2.55 -12.44 -2.01
C ASP A 71 1.61 -11.68 -1.06
N PHE A 72 0.33 -11.54 -1.42
CA PHE A 72 -0.67 -10.91 -0.54
C PHE A 72 -0.86 -11.70 0.76
N ILE A 73 -0.92 -13.04 0.72
CA ILE A 73 -1.00 -13.90 1.92
C ILE A 73 0.22 -13.65 2.82
N ARG A 74 1.42 -13.64 2.24
CA ARG A 74 2.65 -13.39 2.98
C ARG A 74 2.67 -12.00 3.62
N ILE A 75 2.25 -10.97 2.90
CA ILE A 75 2.14 -9.59 3.42
C ILE A 75 1.15 -9.51 4.59
N LEU A 76 0.05 -10.27 4.53
CA LEU A 76 -0.96 -10.30 5.58
C LEU A 76 -0.51 -11.03 6.85
N THR A 77 0.49 -11.93 6.77
CA THR A 77 0.80 -12.87 7.87
C THR A 77 2.22 -12.79 8.39
N GLU A 78 3.24 -12.68 7.53
CA GLU A 78 4.64 -12.83 7.91
C GLU A 78 5.22 -11.62 8.68
N PRO A 79 5.03 -10.35 8.26
CA PRO A 79 5.67 -9.22 8.91
C PRO A 79 5.33 -9.13 10.40
N LYS A 80 6.26 -8.59 11.20
CA LYS A 80 5.98 -8.29 12.63
C LYS A 80 4.72 -7.45 12.78
N ASN A 81 4.58 -6.43 11.92
CA ASN A 81 3.44 -5.53 11.87
C ASN A 81 2.50 -5.90 10.71
N ALA A 82 2.26 -7.20 10.48
CA ALA A 82 1.26 -7.62 9.50
C ALA A 82 -0.10 -7.02 9.82
N LEU A 83 -0.85 -6.65 8.80
CA LEU A 83 -2.12 -5.94 8.94
C LEU A 83 -3.13 -6.73 9.81
N THR A 84 -3.17 -8.05 9.65
CA THR A 84 -4.00 -8.93 10.50
C THR A 84 -3.65 -8.82 11.98
N LYS A 85 -2.35 -8.75 12.31
CA LYS A 85 -1.88 -8.60 13.69
C LYS A 85 -2.20 -7.22 14.27
N GLN A 86 -2.14 -6.17 13.43
CA GLN A 86 -2.50 -4.81 13.83
C GLN A 86 -3.98 -4.73 14.23
N TYR A 87 -4.89 -5.26 13.42
CA TYR A 87 -6.32 -5.25 13.74
C TYR A 87 -6.66 -6.12 14.95
N VAL A 88 -6.00 -7.27 15.12
CA VAL A 88 -6.14 -8.08 16.35
C VAL A 88 -5.73 -7.28 17.59
N ALA A 89 -4.60 -6.58 17.53
CA ALA A 89 -4.12 -5.76 18.63
C ALA A 89 -5.03 -4.56 18.88
N LEU A 90 -5.50 -3.89 17.82
CA LEU A 90 -6.40 -2.73 17.91
C LEU A 90 -7.72 -3.11 18.59
N LEU A 91 -8.39 -4.17 18.15
CA LEU A 91 -9.65 -4.60 18.74
C LEU A 91 -9.49 -5.18 20.15
N ALA A 92 -8.31 -5.70 20.48
CA ALA A 92 -8.00 -6.13 21.83
C ALA A 92 -8.00 -4.97 22.84
N THR A 93 -7.70 -3.73 22.43
CA THR A 93 -7.79 -2.53 23.29
C THR A 93 -9.22 -2.25 23.75
N GLU A 94 -10.21 -2.60 22.90
CA GLU A 94 -11.64 -2.54 23.22
C GLU A 94 -12.16 -3.82 23.90
N GLY A 95 -11.25 -4.75 24.25
CA GLY A 95 -11.57 -6.02 24.87
C GLY A 95 -12.22 -7.02 23.92
N VAL A 96 -12.13 -6.80 22.60
CA VAL A 96 -12.66 -7.72 21.58
C VAL A 96 -11.57 -8.67 21.09
N LYS A 97 -11.81 -9.98 21.21
CA LYS A 97 -10.92 -11.02 20.70
C LYS A 97 -11.24 -11.30 19.24
N LEU A 98 -10.48 -10.71 18.34
CA LEU A 98 -10.57 -10.98 16.89
C LEU A 98 -9.78 -12.25 16.55
N LYS A 99 -10.38 -13.14 15.77
CA LYS A 99 -9.72 -14.29 15.16
C LYS A 99 -9.95 -14.27 13.67
N ILE A 100 -8.88 -14.10 12.89
CA ILE A 100 -8.89 -14.20 11.42
C ILE A 100 -8.35 -15.59 11.07
N THR A 101 -9.10 -16.34 10.28
CA THR A 101 -8.74 -17.70 9.90
C THR A 101 -7.91 -17.72 8.61
N ASP A 102 -7.18 -18.81 8.34
CA ASP A 102 -6.31 -18.92 7.16
C ASP A 102 -7.11 -18.88 5.85
N ASP A 103 -8.33 -19.42 5.84
CA ASP A 103 -9.25 -19.33 4.71
C ASP A 103 -9.75 -17.90 4.48
N ALA A 104 -9.93 -17.10 5.54
CA ALA A 104 -10.23 -15.67 5.41
C ALA A 104 -9.04 -14.92 4.81
N VAL A 105 -7.82 -15.19 5.27
CA VAL A 105 -6.61 -14.58 4.71
C VAL A 105 -6.47 -14.89 3.22
N ALA A 106 -6.71 -16.13 2.82
CA ALA A 106 -6.68 -16.54 1.42
C ALA A 106 -7.75 -15.81 0.58
N GLU A 107 -8.96 -15.66 1.11
CA GLU A 107 -10.05 -14.97 0.40
C GLU A 107 -9.79 -13.46 0.29
N ILE A 108 -9.25 -12.82 1.34
CA ILE A 108 -8.83 -11.41 1.30
C ILE A 108 -7.74 -11.20 0.24
N ALA A 109 -6.74 -12.08 0.20
CA ALA A 109 -5.65 -12.02 -0.76
C ALA A 109 -6.13 -12.17 -2.21
N LYS A 110 -7.02 -13.14 -2.46
CA LYS A 110 -7.65 -13.38 -3.75
C LYS A 110 -8.46 -12.18 -4.22
N THR A 111 -9.27 -11.61 -3.33
CA THR A 111 -10.07 -10.42 -3.64
C THR A 111 -9.18 -9.21 -3.94
N ALA A 112 -8.10 -9.02 -3.18
CA ALA A 112 -7.16 -7.91 -3.42
C ALA A 112 -6.49 -8.02 -4.79
N MET A 113 -6.06 -9.21 -5.18
CA MET A 113 -5.50 -9.48 -6.51
C MET A 113 -6.53 -9.19 -7.60
N GLN A 114 -7.74 -9.74 -7.47
CA GLN A 114 -8.81 -9.58 -8.46
C GLN A 114 -9.19 -8.11 -8.67
N VAL A 115 -9.34 -7.35 -7.58
CA VAL A 115 -9.66 -5.92 -7.68
C VAL A 115 -8.51 -5.12 -8.29
N ASN A 116 -7.25 -5.44 -7.97
CA ASN A 116 -6.09 -4.81 -8.61
C ASN A 116 -5.98 -5.12 -10.12
N GLU A 117 -6.48 -6.27 -10.58
CA GLU A 117 -6.53 -6.61 -12.01
C GLU A 117 -7.68 -5.90 -12.73
N GLN A 118 -8.81 -5.70 -12.07
CA GLN A 118 -10.01 -5.11 -12.66
C GLN A 118 -10.03 -3.58 -12.60
N THR A 119 -9.26 -2.99 -11.68
CA THR A 119 -9.21 -1.54 -11.45
C THR A 119 -7.77 -1.03 -11.53
N GLU A 120 -7.47 0.10 -10.90
CA GLU A 120 -6.10 0.58 -10.76
C GLU A 120 -5.30 -0.32 -9.81
N ASN A 121 -4.15 -0.80 -10.27
CA ASN A 121 -3.25 -1.61 -9.44
C ASN A 121 -2.50 -0.72 -8.46
N ILE A 122 -2.99 -0.68 -7.22
CA ILE A 122 -2.36 0.05 -6.11
C ILE A 122 -1.51 -0.86 -5.20
N GLY A 123 -1.23 -2.08 -5.64
CA GLY A 123 -0.41 -3.04 -4.93
C GLY A 123 -0.99 -3.41 -3.56
N ALA A 124 -0.13 -3.54 -2.56
CA ALA A 124 -0.50 -3.97 -1.21
C ALA A 124 -1.39 -2.96 -0.44
N ARG A 125 -1.49 -1.70 -0.91
CA ARG A 125 -2.42 -0.72 -0.30
C ARG A 125 -3.86 -1.20 -0.35
N ARG A 126 -4.22 -2.01 -1.36
CA ARG A 126 -5.54 -2.63 -1.48
C ARG A 126 -5.95 -3.42 -0.24
N LEU A 127 -4.98 -4.04 0.45
CA LEU A 127 -5.26 -4.80 1.66
C LEU A 127 -5.79 -3.93 2.81
N HIS A 128 -5.34 -2.67 2.92
CA HIS A 128 -5.85 -1.74 3.95
C HIS A 128 -7.32 -1.46 3.73
N THR A 129 -7.70 -1.06 2.51
CA THR A 129 -9.11 -0.75 2.19
C THR A 129 -10.03 -1.96 2.34
N ILE A 130 -9.57 -3.14 1.92
CA ILE A 130 -10.35 -4.38 2.08
C ILE A 130 -10.51 -4.74 3.56
N MET A 131 -9.44 -4.71 4.35
CA MET A 131 -9.49 -5.01 5.78
C MET A 131 -10.36 -4.02 6.55
N GLU A 132 -10.26 -2.72 6.23
CA GLU A 132 -11.10 -1.67 6.80
C GLU A 132 -12.57 -1.98 6.52
N LYS A 133 -12.92 -2.30 5.28
CA LYS A 133 -14.29 -2.62 4.90
C LYS A 133 -14.83 -3.89 5.57
N ILE A 134 -14.03 -4.94 5.66
CA ILE A 134 -14.43 -6.19 6.33
C ILE A 134 -14.70 -5.97 7.82
N LEU A 135 -13.92 -5.11 8.45
CA LEU A 135 -13.96 -4.88 9.90
C LEU A 135 -14.71 -3.61 10.31
N ASP A 136 -15.27 -2.85 9.36
CA ASP A 136 -15.95 -1.58 9.59
C ASP A 136 -17.01 -1.70 10.69
N THR A 137 -17.99 -2.59 10.52
CA THR A 137 -19.05 -2.84 11.51
C THR A 137 -18.50 -3.31 12.85
N VAL A 138 -17.52 -4.23 12.83
CA VAL A 138 -16.92 -4.76 14.07
C VAL A 138 -16.14 -3.68 14.81
N SER A 139 -15.43 -2.84 14.10
CA SER A 139 -14.65 -1.74 14.69
C SER A 139 -15.55 -0.66 15.28
N PHE A 140 -16.65 -0.34 14.60
CA PHE A 140 -17.64 0.64 15.07
C PHE A 140 -18.38 0.15 16.32
N ASP A 141 -18.84 -1.10 16.30
CA ASP A 141 -19.63 -1.67 17.39
C ASP A 141 -18.77 -2.21 18.55
N ALA A 142 -17.44 -2.23 18.42
CA ALA A 142 -16.52 -2.86 19.37
C ALA A 142 -16.79 -2.51 20.84
N PRO A 143 -17.05 -1.24 21.25
CA PRO A 143 -17.33 -0.88 22.64
C PRO A 143 -18.58 -1.54 23.17
N ASP A 144 -19.63 -1.69 22.34
CA ASP A 144 -20.98 -2.13 22.71
C ASP A 144 -21.25 -3.62 22.43
N LEU A 145 -20.28 -4.33 21.88
CA LEU A 145 -20.42 -5.75 21.55
C LEU A 145 -20.69 -6.60 22.80
N LYS A 146 -21.85 -7.27 22.83
CA LYS A 146 -22.20 -8.23 23.87
C LYS A 146 -21.29 -9.46 23.88
N LYS A 147 -20.85 -9.92 22.71
CA LYS A 147 -19.87 -11.00 22.55
C LYS A 147 -18.50 -10.39 22.23
N LYS A 148 -17.60 -10.40 23.18
CA LYS A 148 -16.21 -9.93 23.06
C LYS A 148 -15.32 -10.88 22.23
N SER A 149 -15.89 -11.66 21.30
CA SER A 149 -15.16 -12.57 20.40
C SER A 149 -15.80 -12.56 19.00
N VAL A 150 -15.00 -12.20 18.03
CA VAL A 150 -15.37 -12.15 16.60
C VAL A 150 -14.48 -13.09 15.82
N LYS A 151 -15.08 -13.95 15.00
CA LYS A 151 -14.39 -14.82 14.06
C LYS A 151 -14.64 -14.33 12.64
N VAL A 152 -13.57 -14.05 11.92
CA VAL A 152 -13.59 -13.72 10.49
C VAL A 152 -13.08 -14.94 9.73
N ASP A 153 -13.97 -15.56 8.99
CA ASP A 153 -13.70 -16.67 8.06
C ASP A 153 -14.03 -16.26 6.62
N ALA A 154 -13.77 -17.13 5.64
CA ALA A 154 -14.00 -16.84 4.23
C ALA A 154 -15.46 -16.46 3.94
N ALA A 155 -16.43 -17.11 4.61
CA ALA A 155 -17.85 -16.80 4.45
C ALA A 155 -18.17 -15.37 4.92
N TYR A 156 -17.59 -14.96 6.04
CA TYR A 156 -17.72 -13.60 6.55
C TYR A 156 -17.11 -12.58 5.58
N VAL A 157 -15.89 -12.81 5.06
CA VAL A 157 -15.24 -11.96 4.07
C VAL A 157 -16.12 -11.78 2.84
N ASN A 158 -16.57 -12.88 2.27
CA ASN A 158 -17.43 -12.87 1.08
C ASN A 158 -18.75 -12.10 1.30
N LYS A 159 -19.35 -12.25 2.48
CA LYS A 159 -20.58 -11.52 2.84
C LYS A 159 -20.33 -10.00 2.88
N GLN A 160 -19.24 -9.56 3.49
CA GLN A 160 -18.92 -8.12 3.64
C GLN A 160 -18.53 -7.46 2.31
N LEU A 161 -17.96 -8.23 1.38
CA LEU A 161 -17.48 -7.71 0.10
C LEU A 161 -18.41 -7.99 -1.07
N ALA A 162 -19.48 -8.81 -0.90
CA ALA A 162 -20.33 -9.30 -1.97
C ALA A 162 -20.92 -8.19 -2.85
N ASP A 163 -21.36 -7.09 -2.24
CA ASP A 163 -22.01 -5.99 -2.97
C ASP A 163 -20.99 -5.09 -3.66
N ILE A 164 -19.76 -4.99 -3.12
CA ILE A 164 -18.69 -4.13 -3.63
C ILE A 164 -17.97 -4.80 -4.79
N VAL A 165 -17.69 -6.10 -4.68
CA VAL A 165 -16.98 -6.85 -5.74
C VAL A 165 -17.84 -7.04 -6.99
N LYS A 166 -19.17 -7.06 -6.85
CA LYS A 166 -20.12 -7.19 -7.98
C LYS A 166 -20.27 -5.91 -8.79
N ASP A 167 -20.09 -4.76 -8.15
CA ASP A 167 -20.23 -3.46 -8.78
C ASP A 167 -18.84 -2.85 -9.03
N GLN A 168 -18.43 -2.80 -10.30
CA GLN A 168 -17.13 -2.26 -10.69
C GLN A 168 -16.95 -0.78 -10.31
N ASP A 169 -18.02 0.00 -10.34
CA ASP A 169 -17.96 1.41 -9.95
C ASP A 169 -17.79 1.54 -8.43
N LEU A 170 -18.54 0.78 -7.63
CA LEU A 170 -18.36 0.74 -6.18
C LEU A 170 -16.98 0.20 -5.79
N SER A 171 -16.51 -0.84 -6.47
CA SER A 171 -15.16 -1.39 -6.25
C SER A 171 -14.06 -0.35 -6.49
N ARG A 172 -14.21 0.50 -7.50
CA ARG A 172 -13.24 1.56 -7.85
C ARG A 172 -13.22 2.70 -6.83
N TYR A 173 -14.36 2.99 -6.18
CA TYR A 173 -14.46 4.11 -5.23
C TYR A 173 -14.25 3.71 -3.77
N ILE A 174 -14.55 2.46 -3.41
CA ILE A 174 -14.55 1.99 -2.01
C ILE A 174 -13.33 1.11 -1.70
N LEU A 175 -12.87 0.33 -2.65
CA LEU A 175 -11.68 -0.52 -2.53
C LEU A 175 -10.50 0.06 -3.30
#